data_9f966b02ddaf1332584b61875212b99d
#
_entry.id   9f966b02ddaf1332584b61875212b99d
#
_cell.length_a   1.000
_cell.length_b   1.000
_cell.length_c   1.000
_cell.angle_alpha   90.00
_cell.angle_beta   90.00
_cell.angle_gamma   90.00
#
_symmetry.space_group_name_H-M   'P 1'
#
loop_
_entity.id
_entity.type
_entity.pdbx_description
1 polymer ?
#
loop_
_entity_poly.entity_id
_entity_poly.type
_entity_poly.pdbx_seq_one_letter_code
_entity_poly.pdbx_strand_id
1 'polypeptide(L)'
;MSVIDSSEETRIPVSREGLLKVTEIFYSLQGEARDAGRPTVFIRLTGCPLRCVYCDSEYAFYGGEWQNIDQIMEQVASYQTPYVCVTGGEPLAQKRCQDLLNRLCETGYRVSLETSGAMDVSQVDERISRVLDIKTPGSGETGRNLWSNLDVLSEHDQVKFVLCSRADYDWAMAEIRKRGLEQKLDILLSPAWGQVEPADLAQWVLNDHLNVRVQLQLHKLLWGDVPGK
;
A
#
# COMPACT_ATOMS: atom_id res chain seq x y z
N MET A 1 -9.45 -58.65 21.21
CA MET A 1 -9.91 -57.39 21.87
C MET A 1 -9.13 -56.26 21.26
N SER A 2 -9.74 -55.61 20.30
CA SER A 2 -9.12 -54.48 19.57
C SER A 2 -9.72 -53.21 20.20
N VAL A 3 -8.85 -52.41 20.76
CA VAL A 3 -9.19 -51.10 21.34
C VAL A 3 -9.17 -50.10 20.17
N ILE A 4 -10.34 -49.56 19.82
CA ILE A 4 -10.48 -48.48 18.86
C ILE A 4 -10.25 -47.20 19.67
N ASP A 5 -9.11 -46.54 19.43
CA ASP A 5 -8.83 -45.19 19.92
C ASP A 5 -9.54 -44.19 18.99
N SER A 6 -10.64 -43.67 19.46
CA SER A 6 -11.44 -42.64 18.80
C SER A 6 -11.24 -41.27 19.50
N SER A 7 -10.12 -40.63 19.28
CA SER A 7 -9.93 -39.21 19.57
C SER A 7 -9.97 -38.38 18.28
N GLU A 8 -11.13 -38.29 17.64
CA GLU A 8 -11.44 -37.17 16.75
C GLU A 8 -11.63 -35.90 17.59
N GLU A 9 -10.55 -35.16 17.78
CA GLU A 9 -10.64 -33.79 18.25
C GLU A 9 -11.48 -32.98 17.26
N THR A 10 -12.72 -32.73 17.63
CA THR A 10 -13.62 -31.80 16.94
C THR A 10 -12.98 -30.40 17.02
N ARG A 11 -12.22 -30.01 15.99
CA ARG A 11 -11.74 -28.64 15.82
C ARG A 11 -12.95 -27.73 15.63
N ILE A 12 -13.37 -27.07 16.70
CA ILE A 12 -14.34 -25.98 16.63
C ILE A 12 -13.77 -24.94 15.69
N PRO A 13 -14.46 -24.56 14.58
CA PRO A 13 -13.96 -23.52 13.70
C PRO A 13 -13.86 -22.22 14.49
N VAL A 14 -12.65 -21.74 14.71
CA VAL A 14 -12.42 -20.43 15.34
C VAL A 14 -13.05 -19.39 14.42
N SER A 15 -14.04 -18.66 14.93
CA SER A 15 -14.64 -17.55 14.19
C SER A 15 -13.54 -16.54 13.84
N ARG A 16 -13.39 -16.24 12.55
CA ARG A 16 -12.46 -15.22 12.05
C ARG A 16 -13.07 -13.82 12.09
N GLU A 17 -14.26 -13.72 12.62
CA GLU A 17 -14.95 -12.46 12.85
C GLU A 17 -14.14 -11.59 13.82
N GLY A 18 -13.77 -10.38 13.39
CA GLY A 18 -12.95 -9.49 14.21
C GLY A 18 -11.44 -9.62 14.04
N LEU A 19 -10.94 -10.53 13.19
CA LEU A 19 -9.53 -10.71 12.92
C LEU A 19 -9.12 -10.07 11.58
N LEU A 20 -7.84 -9.69 11.51
CA LEU A 20 -7.13 -9.31 10.28
C LEU A 20 -6.12 -10.40 9.93
N LYS A 21 -5.94 -10.64 8.64
CA LYS A 21 -4.90 -11.53 8.15
C LYS A 21 -3.65 -10.71 7.85
N VAL A 22 -2.60 -10.93 8.60
CA VAL A 22 -1.35 -10.18 8.57
C VAL A 22 -0.25 -11.03 7.97
N THR A 23 0.43 -10.53 6.94
CA THR A 23 1.59 -11.18 6.35
C THR A 23 2.83 -10.94 7.23
N GLU A 24 3.05 -9.69 7.63
CA GLU A 24 4.20 -9.28 8.44
C GLU A 24 3.94 -7.94 9.13
N ILE A 25 4.61 -7.71 10.25
CA ILE A 25 4.76 -6.41 10.89
C ILE A 25 6.25 -6.22 11.13
N PHE A 26 6.84 -5.15 10.56
CA PHE A 26 8.26 -4.92 10.62
C PHE A 26 8.60 -3.43 10.74
N TYR A 27 9.82 -3.12 11.17
CA TYR A 27 10.33 -1.77 11.33
C TYR A 27 11.44 -1.49 10.35
N SER A 28 11.25 -0.46 9.54
CA SER A 28 12.21 -0.07 8.51
C SER A 28 12.13 1.44 8.23
N LEU A 29 12.82 1.91 7.21
CA LEU A 29 12.62 3.25 6.67
C LEU A 29 11.48 3.25 5.66
N GLN A 30 10.59 4.26 5.76
CA GLN A 30 9.62 4.49 4.68
C GLN A 30 10.39 4.76 3.39
N GLY A 31 10.17 3.92 2.39
CA GLY A 31 10.90 3.98 1.12
C GLY A 31 10.25 4.93 0.10
N GLU A 32 9.01 5.33 0.34
CA GLU A 32 8.17 6.00 -0.64
C GLU A 32 7.32 7.09 0.03
N ALA A 33 6.55 7.82 -0.78
CA ALA A 33 5.58 8.81 -0.36
C ALA A 33 6.20 10.01 0.41
N ARG A 34 5.36 10.75 1.12
CA ARG A 34 5.75 11.99 1.82
C ARG A 34 6.75 11.74 2.95
N ASP A 35 6.62 10.60 3.60
CA ASP A 35 7.44 10.24 4.76
C ASP A 35 8.70 9.42 4.39
N ALA A 36 9.11 9.42 3.12
CA ALA A 36 10.32 8.73 2.68
C ALA A 36 11.54 9.12 3.55
N GLY A 37 12.28 8.10 4.01
CA GLY A 37 13.43 8.24 4.90
C GLY A 37 13.09 8.23 6.40
N ARG A 38 11.81 8.21 6.80
CA ARG A 38 11.43 8.15 8.21
C ARG A 38 11.39 6.72 8.73
N PRO A 39 11.89 6.47 9.95
CA PRO A 39 11.69 5.20 10.64
C PRO A 39 10.20 4.93 10.86
N THR A 40 9.69 3.84 10.32
CA THR A 40 8.25 3.53 10.21
C THR A 40 7.99 2.06 10.52
N VAL A 41 6.92 1.77 11.24
CA VAL A 41 6.39 0.40 11.36
C VAL A 41 5.47 0.13 10.19
N PHE A 42 5.71 -0.96 9.50
CA PHE A 42 4.86 -1.43 8.41
C PHE A 42 3.97 -2.56 8.90
N ILE A 43 2.66 -2.45 8.62
CA ILE A 43 1.68 -3.51 8.81
C ILE A 43 1.25 -3.97 7.43
N ARG A 44 1.76 -5.12 6.97
CA ARG A 44 1.40 -5.70 5.68
C ARG A 44 0.28 -6.69 5.80
N LEU A 45 -0.90 -6.32 5.33
CA LEU A 45 -2.07 -7.18 5.32
C LEU A 45 -2.03 -8.16 4.14
N THR A 46 -2.56 -9.36 4.33
CA THR A 46 -2.58 -10.43 3.34
C THR A 46 -3.75 -10.30 2.39
N GLY A 47 -3.49 -10.60 1.11
CA GLY A 47 -4.51 -10.66 0.06
C GLY A 47 -4.56 -9.40 -0.80
N CYS A 48 -4.78 -9.60 -2.10
CA CYS A 48 -4.96 -8.53 -3.08
C CYS A 48 -5.92 -9.01 -4.16
N PRO A 49 -6.88 -8.19 -4.59
CA PRO A 49 -7.77 -8.53 -5.72
C PRO A 49 -7.12 -8.27 -7.09
N LEU A 50 -5.93 -7.67 -7.13
CA LEU A 50 -5.18 -7.34 -8.34
C LEU A 50 -4.04 -8.33 -8.59
N ARG A 51 -3.54 -8.35 -9.84
CA ARG A 51 -2.38 -9.15 -10.28
C ARG A 51 -1.49 -8.31 -11.20
N CYS A 52 -0.97 -7.21 -10.66
CA CYS A 52 -0.08 -6.31 -11.40
C CYS A 52 1.17 -7.05 -11.85
N VAL A 53 1.59 -6.84 -13.11
CA VAL A 53 2.75 -7.56 -13.70
C VAL A 53 4.09 -7.20 -13.04
N TYR A 54 4.17 -6.06 -12.36
CA TYR A 54 5.36 -5.57 -11.67
C TYR A 54 5.27 -5.73 -10.13
N CYS A 55 4.33 -6.53 -9.64
CA CYS A 55 4.09 -6.64 -8.21
C CYS A 55 5.34 -7.16 -7.48
N ASP A 56 5.86 -6.38 -6.54
CA ASP A 56 7.00 -6.74 -5.69
C ASP A 56 6.58 -7.39 -4.36
N SER A 57 5.28 -7.51 -4.12
CA SER A 57 4.71 -8.03 -2.88
C SER A 57 3.81 -9.25 -3.12
N GLU A 58 4.08 -10.06 -4.16
CA GLU A 58 3.28 -11.25 -4.48
C GLU A 58 3.22 -12.26 -3.33
N TYR A 59 4.26 -12.33 -2.50
CA TYR A 59 4.29 -13.16 -1.31
C TYR A 59 3.18 -12.82 -0.29
N ALA A 60 2.64 -11.59 -0.35
CA ALA A 60 1.52 -11.16 0.48
C ALA A 60 0.14 -11.57 -0.07
N PHE A 61 0.05 -12.21 -1.25
CA PHE A 61 -1.24 -12.64 -1.78
C PHE A 61 -1.86 -13.77 -0.96
N TYR A 62 -1.03 -14.61 -0.36
CA TYR A 62 -1.44 -15.81 0.36
C TYR A 62 -0.67 -15.94 1.68
N GLY A 63 -0.99 -16.95 2.45
CA GLY A 63 -0.33 -17.16 3.74
C GLY A 63 -0.83 -16.21 4.82
N GLY A 64 0.07 -15.67 5.63
CA GLY A 64 -0.22 -14.76 6.73
C GLY A 64 -0.95 -15.39 7.92
N GLU A 65 -0.96 -14.71 9.05
CA GLU A 65 -1.56 -15.15 10.30
C GLU A 65 -2.76 -14.29 10.67
N TRP A 66 -3.75 -14.91 11.31
CA TRP A 66 -4.93 -14.19 11.82
C TRP A 66 -4.61 -13.58 13.18
N GLN A 67 -4.71 -12.24 13.25
CA GLN A 67 -4.45 -11.48 14.47
C GLN A 67 -5.63 -10.55 14.77
N ASN A 68 -5.91 -10.33 16.04
CA ASN A 68 -6.83 -9.28 16.46
C ASN A 68 -6.09 -7.92 16.51
N ILE A 69 -6.87 -6.84 16.55
CA ILE A 69 -6.30 -5.48 16.53
C ILE A 69 -5.40 -5.23 17.75
N ASP A 70 -5.73 -5.74 18.93
CA ASP A 70 -4.94 -5.51 20.14
C ASP A 70 -3.55 -6.17 20.02
N GLN A 71 -3.46 -7.37 19.45
CA GLN A 71 -2.17 -8.04 19.16
C GLN A 71 -1.31 -7.22 18.19
N ILE A 72 -1.93 -6.67 17.13
CA ILE A 72 -1.25 -5.80 16.17
C ILE A 72 -0.75 -4.54 16.87
N MET A 73 -1.58 -3.89 17.67
CA MET A 73 -1.24 -2.66 18.40
C MET A 73 -0.10 -2.88 19.42
N GLU A 74 -0.10 -4.01 20.12
CA GLU A 74 0.98 -4.38 21.05
C GLU A 74 2.31 -4.52 20.31
N GLN A 75 2.31 -5.20 19.17
CA GLN A 75 3.51 -5.36 18.35
C GLN A 75 4.00 -4.00 17.79
N VAL A 76 3.09 -3.16 17.27
CA VAL A 76 3.43 -1.81 16.79
C VAL A 76 4.06 -0.96 17.91
N ALA A 77 3.50 -0.99 19.11
CA ALA A 77 4.00 -0.21 20.25
C ALA A 77 5.42 -0.59 20.64
N SER A 78 5.83 -1.84 20.41
CA SER A 78 7.18 -2.31 20.77
C SER A 78 8.31 -1.61 19.99
N TYR A 79 8.01 -1.03 18.82
CA TYR A 79 9.00 -0.36 17.95
C TYR A 79 9.27 1.11 18.30
N GLN A 80 8.48 1.72 19.17
CA GLN A 80 8.70 3.08 19.72
C GLN A 80 8.87 4.18 18.67
N THR A 81 8.15 4.13 17.57
CA THR A 81 8.08 5.17 16.53
C THR A 81 6.67 5.71 16.40
N PRO A 82 6.47 7.01 16.09
CA PRO A 82 5.14 7.55 15.86
C PRO A 82 4.58 7.26 14.45
N TYR A 83 5.38 6.71 13.54
CA TYR A 83 4.99 6.50 12.15
C TYR A 83 4.58 5.05 11.89
N VAL A 84 3.40 4.87 11.30
CA VAL A 84 2.87 3.56 10.91
C VAL A 84 2.37 3.64 9.47
N CYS A 85 2.80 2.69 8.65
CA CYS A 85 2.28 2.49 7.30
C CYS A 85 1.46 1.20 7.25
N VAL A 86 0.17 1.32 6.96
CA VAL A 86 -0.67 0.16 6.65
C VAL A 86 -0.64 -0.08 5.16
N THR A 87 -0.18 -1.25 4.76
CA THR A 87 0.03 -1.67 3.38
C THR A 87 -0.36 -3.14 3.22
N GLY A 88 0.02 -3.77 2.14
CA GLY A 88 -0.18 -5.20 1.98
C GLY A 88 -0.13 -5.63 0.54
N GLY A 89 -0.99 -6.57 0.19
CA GLY A 89 -1.53 -6.65 -1.15
C GLY A 89 -2.49 -5.47 -1.37
N GLU A 90 -3.74 -5.59 -0.89
CA GLU A 90 -4.68 -4.45 -0.81
C GLU A 90 -5.32 -4.43 0.59
N PRO A 91 -4.93 -3.48 1.46
CA PRO A 91 -5.41 -3.45 2.84
C PRO A 91 -6.92 -3.34 2.95
N LEU A 92 -7.54 -2.50 2.12
CA LEU A 92 -8.98 -2.23 2.17
C LEU A 92 -9.85 -3.42 1.67
N ALA A 93 -9.24 -4.45 1.09
CA ALA A 93 -9.94 -5.70 0.79
C ALA A 93 -10.36 -6.46 2.07
N GLN A 94 -9.73 -6.16 3.20
CA GLN A 94 -10.10 -6.70 4.51
C GLN A 94 -11.01 -5.71 5.25
N LYS A 95 -12.27 -6.09 5.51
CA LYS A 95 -13.29 -5.22 6.12
C LYS A 95 -12.85 -4.56 7.44
N ARG A 96 -12.05 -5.28 8.25
CA ARG A 96 -11.56 -4.79 9.54
C ARG A 96 -10.34 -3.86 9.43
N CYS A 97 -9.82 -3.61 8.22
CA CYS A 97 -8.73 -2.68 8.01
C CYS A 97 -9.07 -1.27 8.53
N GLN A 98 -10.31 -0.83 8.33
CA GLN A 98 -10.75 0.49 8.80
C GLN A 98 -10.74 0.60 10.33
N ASP A 99 -11.12 -0.46 11.04
CA ASP A 99 -11.06 -0.47 12.50
C ASP A 99 -9.62 -0.37 13.00
N LEU A 100 -8.67 -1.05 12.34
CA LEU A 100 -7.25 -0.92 12.63
C LEU A 100 -6.75 0.50 12.39
N LEU A 101 -7.07 1.08 11.25
CA LEU A 101 -6.68 2.44 10.88
C LEU A 101 -7.18 3.46 11.91
N ASN A 102 -8.45 3.38 12.29
CA ASN A 102 -9.05 4.24 13.31
C ASN A 102 -8.34 4.08 14.66
N ARG A 103 -8.08 2.83 15.07
CA ARG A 103 -7.41 2.53 16.35
C ARG A 103 -5.99 3.11 16.40
N LEU A 104 -5.24 3.04 15.30
CA LEU A 104 -3.91 3.64 15.19
C LEU A 104 -3.97 5.16 15.34
N CYS A 105 -4.90 5.83 14.66
CA CYS A 105 -5.09 7.28 14.78
C CYS A 105 -5.51 7.71 16.18
N GLU A 106 -6.46 7.00 16.80
CA GLU A 106 -6.93 7.26 18.17
C GLU A 106 -5.82 7.12 19.21
N THR A 107 -4.86 6.23 18.96
CA THR A 107 -3.69 6.02 19.82
C THR A 107 -2.59 7.07 19.60
N GLY A 108 -2.75 7.94 18.59
CA GLY A 108 -1.84 9.06 18.32
C GLY A 108 -0.72 8.78 17.32
N TYR A 109 -0.78 7.66 16.58
CA TYR A 109 0.15 7.41 15.50
C TYR A 109 -0.11 8.31 14.30
N ARG A 110 0.96 8.62 13.57
CA ARG A 110 0.90 9.21 12.22
C ARG A 110 0.79 8.07 11.23
N VAL A 111 -0.39 7.94 10.64
CA VAL A 111 -0.73 6.77 9.82
C VAL A 111 -0.74 7.14 8.36
N SER A 112 -0.06 6.34 7.55
CA SER A 112 -0.23 6.31 6.10
C SER A 112 -0.88 5.00 5.67
N LEU A 113 -1.67 5.07 4.59
CA LEU A 113 -2.30 3.93 3.95
C LEU A 113 -1.85 3.87 2.50
N GLU A 114 -1.18 2.79 2.11
CA GLU A 114 -0.90 2.48 0.72
C GLU A 114 -1.99 1.56 0.16
N THR A 115 -2.70 2.04 -0.85
CA THR A 115 -3.82 1.32 -1.48
C THR A 115 -3.71 1.34 -2.99
N SER A 116 -4.15 0.27 -3.61
CA SER A 116 -4.09 0.06 -5.07
C SER A 116 -5.04 0.97 -5.89
N GLY A 117 -5.88 1.77 -5.22
CA GLY A 117 -6.89 2.58 -5.90
C GLY A 117 -8.11 1.80 -6.44
N ALA A 118 -8.16 0.49 -6.24
CA ALA A 118 -9.26 -0.37 -6.70
C ALA A 118 -10.40 -0.51 -5.68
N MET A 119 -10.17 -0.10 -4.43
CA MET A 119 -11.14 -0.15 -3.34
C MET A 119 -11.60 1.27 -3.00
N ASP A 120 -12.83 1.40 -2.50
CA ASP A 120 -13.38 2.68 -2.04
C ASP A 120 -12.63 3.19 -0.80
N VAL A 121 -12.09 4.42 -0.89
CA VAL A 121 -11.36 5.08 0.19
C VAL A 121 -12.21 6.13 0.93
N SER A 122 -13.47 6.31 0.58
CA SER A 122 -14.34 7.37 1.12
C SER A 122 -14.60 7.25 2.62
N GLN A 123 -14.46 6.04 3.17
CA GLN A 123 -14.66 5.77 4.60
C GLN A 123 -13.36 5.78 5.40
N VAL A 124 -12.21 6.01 4.76
CA VAL A 124 -10.92 6.12 5.46
C VAL A 124 -10.88 7.45 6.22
N ASP A 125 -10.52 7.40 7.51
CA ASP A 125 -10.42 8.58 8.38
C ASP A 125 -9.51 9.65 7.75
N GLU A 126 -9.96 10.89 7.75
CA GLU A 126 -9.27 12.03 7.12
C GLU A 126 -7.89 12.35 7.71
N ARG A 127 -7.61 11.87 8.93
CA ARG A 127 -6.30 12.01 9.58
C ARG A 127 -5.22 11.13 8.94
N ILE A 128 -5.60 10.16 8.13
CA ILE A 128 -4.72 9.19 7.48
C ILE A 128 -4.27 9.75 6.13
N SER A 129 -2.95 9.78 5.91
CA SER A 129 -2.40 10.11 4.59
C SER A 129 -2.57 8.92 3.66
N ARG A 130 -3.48 9.06 2.68
CA ARG A 130 -3.73 8.02 1.67
C ARG A 130 -2.76 8.18 0.51
N VAL A 131 -2.08 7.12 0.16
CA VAL A 131 -1.27 7.01 -1.06
C VAL A 131 -2.04 6.13 -2.05
N LEU A 132 -2.72 6.76 -2.99
CA LEU A 132 -3.59 6.11 -3.96
C LEU A 132 -2.78 5.74 -5.21
N ASP A 133 -2.52 4.46 -5.41
CA ASP A 133 -1.74 3.96 -6.55
C ASP A 133 -2.65 3.71 -7.76
N ILE A 134 -2.69 4.68 -8.68
CA ILE A 134 -3.44 4.57 -9.94
C ILE A 134 -2.68 3.64 -10.90
N LYS A 135 -3.34 2.56 -11.28
CA LYS A 135 -2.74 1.53 -12.12
C LYS A 135 -2.68 1.96 -13.58
N THR A 136 -1.46 2.00 -14.12
CA THR A 136 -1.16 2.33 -15.52
C THR A 136 -1.45 1.13 -16.45
N PRO A 137 -1.51 1.33 -17.77
CA PRO A 137 -1.71 0.21 -18.72
C PRO A 137 -0.70 -0.92 -18.56
N GLY A 138 0.58 -0.59 -18.33
CA GLY A 138 1.65 -1.57 -18.13
C GLY A 138 1.48 -2.45 -16.89
N SER A 139 0.65 -2.06 -15.94
CA SER A 139 0.31 -2.88 -14.78
C SER A 139 -0.56 -4.10 -15.12
N GLY A 140 -1.31 -4.04 -16.23
CA GLY A 140 -2.35 -5.01 -16.56
C GLY A 140 -3.68 -4.82 -15.80
N GLU A 141 -3.77 -3.86 -14.86
CA GLU A 141 -4.90 -3.69 -13.93
C GLU A 141 -5.60 -2.32 -14.05
N THR A 142 -5.35 -1.56 -15.13
CA THR A 142 -5.93 -0.22 -15.36
C THR A 142 -7.45 -0.18 -15.20
N GLY A 143 -8.16 -1.23 -15.67
CA GLY A 143 -9.61 -1.32 -15.57
C GLY A 143 -10.15 -1.43 -14.13
N ARG A 144 -9.27 -1.58 -13.14
CA ARG A 144 -9.62 -1.69 -11.72
C ARG A 144 -9.57 -0.35 -10.98
N ASN A 145 -9.07 0.72 -11.61
CA ASN A 145 -9.03 2.05 -10.99
C ASN A 145 -10.44 2.56 -10.66
N LEU A 146 -10.70 2.79 -9.40
CA LEU A 146 -11.95 3.42 -8.94
C LEU A 146 -11.75 4.95 -8.93
N TRP A 147 -12.08 5.59 -10.04
CA TRP A 147 -11.80 7.01 -10.27
C TRP A 147 -12.51 7.96 -9.30
N SER A 148 -13.66 7.55 -8.73
CA SER A 148 -14.37 8.32 -7.70
C SER A 148 -13.54 8.50 -6.43
N ASN A 149 -12.51 7.70 -6.20
CA ASN A 149 -11.59 7.91 -5.08
C ASN A 149 -10.89 9.28 -5.14
N LEU A 150 -10.63 9.81 -6.34
CA LEU A 150 -10.00 11.12 -6.51
C LEU A 150 -10.85 12.28 -5.99
N ASP A 151 -12.17 12.11 -5.93
CA ASP A 151 -13.11 13.15 -5.50
C ASP A 151 -13.10 13.37 -3.98
N VAL A 152 -12.58 12.38 -3.22
CA VAL A 152 -12.54 12.40 -1.76
C VAL A 152 -11.12 12.59 -1.19
N LEU A 153 -10.12 12.74 -2.06
CA LEU A 153 -8.76 13.03 -1.63
C LEU A 153 -8.59 14.50 -1.24
N SER A 154 -7.68 14.76 -0.32
CA SER A 154 -7.33 16.07 0.21
C SER A 154 -5.83 16.37 -0.01
N GLU A 155 -5.37 17.56 0.40
CA GLU A 155 -3.95 17.95 0.33
C GLU A 155 -3.01 17.07 1.19
N HIS A 156 -3.57 16.27 2.10
CA HIS A 156 -2.81 15.31 2.91
C HIS A 156 -2.54 14.02 2.17
N ASP A 157 -3.25 13.78 1.07
CA ASP A 157 -3.18 12.56 0.29
C ASP A 157 -2.22 12.70 -0.89
N GLN A 158 -1.85 11.58 -1.46
CA GLN A 158 -0.96 11.51 -2.60
C GLN A 158 -1.50 10.55 -3.65
N VAL A 159 -1.25 10.85 -4.91
CA VAL A 159 -1.56 9.94 -6.04
C VAL A 159 -0.26 9.45 -6.63
N LYS A 160 -0.11 8.14 -6.70
CA LYS A 160 1.08 7.46 -7.24
C LYS A 160 0.76 6.79 -8.56
N PHE A 161 1.69 6.86 -9.50
CA PHE A 161 1.69 6.10 -10.74
C PHE A 161 3.01 5.34 -10.83
N VAL A 162 2.93 4.01 -10.95
CA VAL A 162 4.09 3.16 -11.22
C VAL A 162 4.17 2.92 -12.73
N LEU A 163 5.30 3.25 -13.33
CA LEU A 163 5.50 3.35 -14.77
C LEU A 163 6.42 2.24 -15.26
N CYS A 164 5.91 1.36 -16.13
CA CYS A 164 6.67 0.28 -16.75
C CYS A 164 7.36 0.70 -18.06
N SER A 165 6.94 1.83 -18.64
CA SER A 165 7.40 2.27 -19.95
C SER A 165 7.15 3.76 -20.17
N ARG A 166 7.69 4.30 -21.27
CA ARG A 166 7.34 5.62 -21.77
C ARG A 166 5.85 5.75 -22.09
N ALA A 167 5.22 4.71 -22.61
CA ALA A 167 3.79 4.73 -22.91
C ALA A 167 2.93 4.88 -21.63
N ASP A 168 3.34 4.27 -20.51
CA ASP A 168 2.67 4.49 -19.22
C ASP A 168 2.82 5.93 -18.73
N TYR A 169 4.01 6.52 -18.93
CA TYR A 169 4.24 7.93 -18.60
C TYR A 169 3.31 8.83 -19.41
N ASP A 170 3.24 8.66 -20.74
CA ASP A 170 2.39 9.45 -21.61
C ASP A 170 0.90 9.30 -21.23
N TRP A 171 0.47 8.11 -20.87
CA TRP A 171 -0.88 7.83 -20.40
C TRP A 171 -1.14 8.52 -19.05
N ALA A 172 -0.22 8.39 -18.07
CA ALA A 172 -0.34 9.04 -16.77
C ALA A 172 -0.46 10.56 -16.92
N MET A 173 0.36 11.16 -17.78
CA MET A 173 0.30 12.60 -18.09
C MET A 173 -1.05 13.01 -18.68
N ALA A 174 -1.61 12.21 -19.57
CA ALA A 174 -2.93 12.48 -20.14
C ALA A 174 -4.01 12.45 -19.03
N GLU A 175 -3.99 11.48 -18.12
CA GLU A 175 -4.97 11.39 -17.03
C GLU A 175 -4.77 12.49 -15.97
N ILE A 176 -3.52 12.87 -15.63
CA ILE A 176 -3.20 13.97 -14.72
C ILE A 176 -3.76 15.29 -15.27
N ARG A 177 -3.47 15.63 -16.52
CA ARG A 177 -3.94 16.85 -17.17
C ARG A 177 -5.45 16.88 -17.33
N LYS A 178 -6.04 15.79 -17.83
CA LYS A 178 -7.50 15.65 -18.01
C LYS A 178 -8.29 15.92 -16.73
N ARG A 179 -7.73 15.54 -15.57
CA ARG A 179 -8.39 15.63 -14.27
C ARG A 179 -7.90 16.81 -13.43
N GLY A 180 -6.88 17.54 -13.90
CA GLY A 180 -6.27 18.66 -13.17
C GLY A 180 -5.66 18.25 -11.83
N LEU A 181 -5.06 17.07 -11.74
CA LEU A 181 -4.61 16.51 -10.47
C LEU A 181 -3.44 17.28 -9.87
N GLU A 182 -2.49 17.73 -10.68
CA GLU A 182 -1.30 18.46 -10.23
C GLU A 182 -1.57 19.78 -9.48
N GLN A 183 -2.79 20.31 -9.62
CA GLN A 183 -3.24 21.54 -8.94
C GLN A 183 -3.86 21.27 -7.56
N LYS A 184 -4.19 20.02 -7.27
CA LYS A 184 -4.96 19.63 -6.10
C LYS A 184 -4.24 18.66 -5.19
N LEU A 185 -3.36 17.82 -5.76
CA LEU A 185 -2.77 16.67 -5.08
C LEU A 185 -1.26 16.61 -5.33
N ASP A 186 -0.53 16.00 -4.40
CA ASP A 186 0.87 15.65 -4.56
C ASP A 186 0.96 14.38 -5.43
N ILE A 187 1.50 14.52 -6.64
CA ILE A 187 1.59 13.43 -7.62
C ILE A 187 2.98 12.80 -7.59
N LEU A 188 3.02 11.49 -7.45
CA LEU A 188 4.23 10.68 -7.40
C LEU A 188 4.36 9.84 -8.67
N LEU A 189 5.47 9.99 -9.37
CA LEU A 189 5.83 9.15 -10.52
C LEU A 189 6.99 8.25 -10.11
N SER A 190 6.76 6.95 -10.10
CA SER A 190 7.76 5.95 -9.73
C SER A 190 8.08 5.05 -10.93
N PRO A 191 9.36 4.83 -11.27
CA PRO A 191 9.70 3.82 -12.26
C PRO A 191 9.46 2.43 -11.66
N ALA A 192 8.86 1.53 -12.43
CA ALA A 192 8.82 0.12 -12.08
C ALA A 192 10.25 -0.43 -12.04
N TRP A 193 10.61 -1.11 -10.96
CA TRP A 193 11.97 -1.58 -10.72
C TRP A 193 12.50 -2.44 -11.88
N GLY A 194 13.64 -2.04 -12.44
CA GLY A 194 14.28 -2.76 -13.56
C GLY A 194 13.59 -2.62 -14.92
N GLN A 195 12.53 -1.80 -15.05
CA GLN A 195 11.81 -1.60 -16.32
C GLN A 195 12.01 -0.20 -16.91
N VAL A 196 12.04 0.84 -16.07
CA VAL A 196 12.32 2.21 -16.49
C VAL A 196 13.54 2.72 -15.73
N GLU A 197 14.49 3.25 -16.47
CA GLU A 197 15.65 3.88 -15.85
C GLU A 197 15.23 5.17 -15.13
N PRO A 198 15.60 5.35 -13.85
CA PRO A 198 15.23 6.54 -13.08
C PRO A 198 15.64 7.86 -13.75
N ALA A 199 16.80 7.90 -14.40
CA ALA A 199 17.30 9.07 -15.11
C ALA A 199 16.42 9.43 -16.31
N ASP A 200 15.88 8.45 -17.03
CA ASP A 200 14.97 8.67 -18.15
C ASP A 200 13.66 9.26 -17.68
N LEU A 201 13.07 8.72 -16.61
CA LEU A 201 11.86 9.28 -16.01
C LEU A 201 12.07 10.73 -15.56
N ALA A 202 13.18 10.99 -14.86
CA ALA A 202 13.52 12.36 -14.44
C ALA A 202 13.61 13.31 -15.64
N GLN A 203 14.28 12.88 -16.74
CA GLN A 203 14.40 13.69 -17.93
C GLN A 203 13.04 13.94 -18.60
N TRP A 204 12.13 12.97 -18.63
CA TRP A 204 10.79 13.17 -19.19
C TRP A 204 10.02 14.24 -18.40
N VAL A 205 10.04 14.15 -17.07
CA VAL A 205 9.37 15.13 -16.18
C VAL A 205 9.93 16.55 -16.38
N LEU A 206 11.27 16.67 -16.46
CA LEU A 206 11.94 17.97 -16.68
C LEU A 206 11.59 18.57 -18.04
N ASN A 207 11.59 17.76 -19.10
CA ASN A 207 11.25 18.21 -20.45
C ASN A 207 9.79 18.68 -20.56
N ASP A 208 8.87 18.03 -19.82
CA ASP A 208 7.45 18.36 -19.84
C ASP A 208 7.06 19.45 -18.85
N HIS A 209 8.02 19.97 -18.05
CA HIS A 209 7.83 21.03 -17.05
C HIS A 209 6.69 20.76 -16.06
N LEU A 210 6.60 19.53 -15.59
CA LEU A 210 5.50 19.07 -14.71
C LEU A 210 5.74 19.40 -13.25
N ASN A 211 4.68 19.76 -12.55
CA ASN A 211 4.69 19.92 -11.08
C ASN A 211 4.35 18.58 -10.40
N VAL A 212 5.24 17.60 -10.53
CA VAL A 212 5.13 16.26 -9.96
C VAL A 212 6.43 15.86 -9.27
N ARG A 213 6.40 14.83 -8.44
CA ARG A 213 7.58 14.29 -7.78
C ARG A 213 8.01 13.00 -8.45
N VAL A 214 9.25 12.94 -8.91
CA VAL A 214 9.90 11.67 -9.25
C VAL A 214 10.32 11.00 -7.96
N GLN A 215 9.89 9.77 -7.75
CA GLN A 215 10.13 9.00 -6.55
C GLN A 215 10.79 7.66 -6.86
N LEU A 216 11.83 7.35 -6.13
CA LEU A 216 12.45 6.03 -6.16
C LEU A 216 12.07 5.25 -4.90
N GLN A 217 12.14 3.93 -4.98
CA GLN A 217 11.96 3.06 -3.83
C GLN A 217 13.28 3.06 -3.01
N LEU A 218 13.36 3.94 -2.00
CA LEU A 218 14.57 4.14 -1.19
C LEU A 218 15.06 2.83 -0.57
N HIS A 219 14.15 1.99 -0.10
CA HIS A 219 14.50 0.69 0.50
C HIS A 219 15.23 -0.22 -0.51
N LYS A 220 14.84 -0.21 -1.79
CA LYS A 220 15.53 -0.99 -2.83
C LYS A 220 16.91 -0.45 -3.16
N LEU A 221 17.10 0.88 -3.07
CA LEU A 221 18.42 1.50 -3.23
C LEU A 221 19.37 1.16 -2.08
N LEU A 222 18.84 1.06 -0.85
CA LEU A 222 19.64 0.78 0.35
C LEU A 222 19.95 -0.71 0.53
N TRP A 223 18.98 -1.58 0.28
CA TRP A 223 19.07 -3.00 0.65
C TRP A 223 18.81 -3.97 -0.51
N GLY A 224 18.50 -3.46 -1.71
CA GLY A 224 18.07 -4.30 -2.81
C GLY A 224 16.62 -4.78 -2.65
N ASP A 225 16.25 -5.80 -3.39
CA ASP A 225 14.89 -6.36 -3.36
C ASP A 225 14.76 -7.42 -2.25
N VAL A 226 14.81 -6.94 -0.99
CA VAL A 226 14.75 -7.77 0.22
C VAL A 226 13.45 -7.54 0.96
N PRO A 227 12.61 -8.58 1.17
CA PRO A 227 11.38 -8.46 1.95
C PRO A 227 11.64 -8.00 3.40
N GLY A 228 10.73 -7.19 3.95
CA GLY A 228 10.83 -6.70 5.34
C GLY A 228 11.88 -5.60 5.56
N LYS A 229 12.29 -4.91 4.48
CA LYS A 229 13.26 -3.79 4.53
C LYS A 229 12.70 -2.54 3.88
#